data_b076b0889e34ff145db4e0a879b0529f
#
_entry.id   b076b0889e34ff145db4e0a879b0529f
#
_cell.length_a   1.000
_cell.length_b   1.000
_cell.length_c   1.000
_cell.angle_alpha   90.00
_cell.angle_beta   90.00
_cell.angle_gamma   90.00
#
_symmetry.space_group_name_H-M   'P 1'
#
loop_
_entity.id
_entity.type
_entity.pdbx_description
1 polymer ?
#
loop_
_entity_poly.entity_id
_entity_poly.type
_entity_poly.pdbx_seq_one_letter_code
_entity_poly.pdbx_strand_id
1 'polypeptide(L)'
;MGKNTDGIRPQTHLGSWAELDMKFNEEAVYCSGISHGVDTTRTFINALRKQKPITGFGGERLPSSTFFYNQWAISDLESIFDFTSRQEYAKATYSDYIKKRDEEWMDFMKEYAGENVISCLFQSKDSADRHPCAIMSIAVKDEVQAERYLQNMLYATPREKDAPPVPQTSPNYKQYPRARKYRQYMLPRNTVLTQLTGITESALHTYACFYKGALLLAPDAQSLSAYIDAMENEDVLDG
;
A
#
# COMPACT_ATOMS: atom_id res chain seq x y z
N MET A 1 29.99 -11.79 -18.64
CA MET A 1 29.09 -10.67 -18.93
C MET A 1 27.66 -11.16 -18.74
N GLY A 2 27.14 -11.10 -17.52
CA GLY A 2 25.77 -11.47 -17.19
C GLY A 2 24.84 -10.28 -17.48
N LYS A 3 23.87 -10.47 -18.35
CA LYS A 3 22.83 -9.49 -18.59
C LYS A 3 21.86 -9.53 -17.40
N ASN A 4 21.92 -8.51 -16.56
CA ASN A 4 20.85 -8.21 -15.59
C ASN A 4 19.64 -7.72 -16.39
N THR A 5 18.69 -8.62 -16.66
CA THR A 5 17.41 -8.32 -17.29
C THR A 5 16.25 -8.33 -16.28
N ASP A 6 16.54 -8.24 -14.99
CA ASP A 6 15.54 -8.35 -13.91
C ASP A 6 14.71 -7.08 -13.67
N GLY A 7 14.87 -6.03 -14.48
CA GLY A 7 14.23 -4.73 -14.22
C GLY A 7 12.86 -4.47 -14.84
N ILE A 8 12.44 -5.24 -15.85
CA ILE A 8 11.14 -5.02 -16.49
C ILE A 8 10.48 -6.39 -16.70
N ARG A 9 9.66 -6.81 -15.75
CA ARG A 9 8.75 -7.92 -15.99
C ARG A 9 7.78 -7.48 -17.09
N PRO A 10 7.60 -8.27 -18.16
CA PRO A 10 6.63 -7.93 -19.17
C PRO A 10 5.27 -7.85 -18.50
N GLN A 11 4.60 -6.72 -18.62
CA GLN A 11 3.23 -6.48 -18.11
C GLN A 11 2.20 -7.23 -18.95
N THR A 12 2.54 -8.45 -19.37
CA THR A 12 1.77 -9.31 -20.28
C THR A 12 0.41 -9.73 -19.71
N HIS A 13 0.15 -9.40 -18.43
CA HIS A 13 -1.08 -9.78 -17.75
C HIS A 13 -1.98 -8.59 -17.38
N LEU A 14 -1.65 -7.37 -17.81
CA LEU A 14 -2.49 -6.20 -17.54
C LEU A 14 -3.81 -6.27 -18.33
N GLY A 15 -3.73 -6.55 -19.61
CA GLY A 15 -4.88 -6.63 -20.50
C GLY A 15 -4.48 -7.25 -21.82
N SER A 16 -5.47 -7.45 -22.72
CA SER A 16 -5.19 -7.99 -24.05
C SER A 16 -4.74 -6.89 -25.02
N TRP A 17 -5.38 -5.74 -24.96
CA TRP A 17 -5.02 -4.53 -25.71
C TRP A 17 -5.68 -3.28 -25.09
N ALA A 18 -5.15 -2.11 -25.40
CA ALA A 18 -5.70 -0.83 -25.02
C ALA A 18 -5.62 0.16 -26.19
N GLU A 19 -6.63 1.01 -26.30
CA GLU A 19 -6.66 2.17 -27.20
C GLU A 19 -6.71 3.42 -26.33
N LEU A 20 -5.72 4.33 -26.48
CA LEU A 20 -5.55 5.50 -25.65
C LEU A 20 -5.42 6.75 -26.51
N ASP A 21 -6.28 7.73 -26.24
CA ASP A 21 -6.10 9.11 -26.69
C ASP A 21 -5.17 9.85 -25.72
N MET A 22 -4.15 10.50 -26.24
CA MET A 22 -3.22 11.29 -25.45
C MET A 22 -3.35 12.77 -25.80
N LYS A 23 -3.61 13.60 -24.79
CA LYS A 23 -3.62 15.07 -24.92
C LYS A 23 -2.49 15.65 -24.09
N PHE A 24 -1.72 16.51 -24.71
CA PHE A 24 -0.61 17.21 -24.08
C PHE A 24 -0.95 18.69 -23.94
N ASN A 25 -0.72 19.26 -22.79
CA ASN A 25 -0.67 20.69 -22.58
C ASN A 25 0.58 21.06 -21.75
N GLU A 26 0.77 22.33 -21.43
CA GLU A 26 1.94 22.81 -20.68
C GLU A 26 1.99 22.27 -19.25
N GLU A 27 0.86 21.86 -18.67
CA GLU A 27 0.74 21.45 -17.27
C GLU A 27 0.72 19.93 -17.10
N ALA A 28 0.14 19.18 -18.06
CA ALA A 28 -0.09 17.77 -17.90
C ALA A 28 -0.22 16.98 -19.21
N VAL A 29 -0.07 15.67 -19.08
CA VAL A 29 -0.41 14.68 -20.12
C VAL A 29 -1.67 13.96 -19.66
N TYR A 30 -2.72 14.05 -20.46
CA TYR A 30 -3.99 13.36 -20.23
C TYR A 30 -4.08 12.15 -21.13
N CYS A 31 -4.36 11.00 -20.54
CA CYS A 31 -4.62 9.76 -21.26
C CYS A 31 -6.06 9.33 -20.97
N SER A 32 -6.84 9.14 -22.03
CA SER A 32 -8.19 8.55 -21.93
C SER A 32 -8.36 7.47 -22.96
N GLY A 33 -9.13 6.44 -22.65
CA GLY A 33 -9.30 5.35 -23.60
C GLY A 33 -9.98 4.12 -23.03
N ILE A 34 -9.87 3.03 -23.75
CA ILE A 34 -10.52 1.76 -23.45
C ILE A 34 -9.45 0.67 -23.38
N SER A 35 -9.54 -0.16 -22.35
CA SER A 35 -8.72 -1.37 -22.22
C SER A 35 -9.61 -2.60 -22.31
N HIS A 36 -9.19 -3.59 -23.06
CA HIS A 36 -9.88 -4.86 -23.22
C HIS A 36 -9.15 -6.01 -22.52
N GLY A 37 -9.91 -6.80 -21.76
CA GLY A 37 -9.50 -8.11 -21.30
C GLY A 37 -10.34 -9.18 -22.01
N VAL A 38 -9.73 -10.28 -22.41
CA VAL A 38 -10.47 -11.45 -22.92
C VAL A 38 -11.04 -12.20 -21.72
N ASP A 39 -12.32 -12.54 -21.74
CA ASP A 39 -13.02 -13.16 -20.60
C ASP A 39 -12.43 -14.52 -20.19
N THR A 40 -11.76 -15.20 -21.11
CA THR A 40 -11.07 -16.48 -20.86
C THR A 40 -9.67 -16.30 -20.23
N THR A 41 -9.13 -15.08 -20.21
CA THR A 41 -7.80 -14.79 -19.67
C THR A 41 -7.93 -14.08 -18.32
N ARG A 42 -7.11 -14.51 -17.37
CA ARG A 42 -7.00 -13.87 -16.05
C ARG A 42 -6.06 -12.69 -16.15
N THR A 43 -6.59 -11.56 -16.57
CA THR A 43 -5.86 -10.30 -16.66
C THR A 43 -6.23 -9.38 -15.51
N PHE A 44 -5.35 -8.43 -15.18
CA PHE A 44 -5.62 -7.41 -14.16
C PHE A 44 -6.87 -6.58 -14.49
N ILE A 45 -7.08 -6.28 -15.78
CA ILE A 45 -8.29 -5.61 -16.26
C ILE A 45 -9.56 -6.38 -15.87
N ASN A 46 -9.56 -7.70 -15.94
CA ASN A 46 -10.72 -8.50 -15.54
C ASN A 46 -10.97 -8.46 -14.02
N ALA A 47 -9.91 -8.34 -13.21
CA ALA A 47 -10.06 -8.11 -11.78
C ALA A 47 -10.62 -6.70 -11.49
N LEU A 48 -10.19 -5.68 -12.24
CA LEU A 48 -10.68 -4.31 -12.11
C LEU A 48 -12.14 -4.16 -12.54
N ARG A 49 -12.61 -4.89 -13.54
CA ARG A 49 -14.03 -4.86 -13.99
C ARG A 49 -15.04 -5.21 -12.92
N LYS A 50 -14.63 -5.95 -11.91
CA LYS A 50 -15.49 -6.34 -10.78
C LYS A 50 -15.57 -5.27 -9.69
N GLN A 51 -14.68 -4.26 -9.75
CA GLN A 51 -14.65 -3.21 -8.75
C GLN A 51 -15.75 -2.18 -8.97
N LYS A 52 -16.30 -1.67 -7.87
CA LYS A 52 -17.21 -0.53 -7.90
C LYS A 52 -16.39 0.76 -7.88
N PRO A 53 -16.72 1.76 -8.69
CA PRO A 53 -16.03 3.04 -8.66
C PRO A 53 -16.28 3.75 -7.31
N ILE A 54 -15.28 4.43 -6.80
CA ILE A 54 -15.41 5.39 -5.72
C ILE A 54 -15.48 6.80 -6.30
N THR A 55 -16.18 7.69 -5.61
CA THR A 55 -16.26 9.11 -5.96
C THR A 55 -15.38 9.92 -5.02
N GLY A 56 -14.80 10.99 -5.54
CA GLY A 56 -13.99 11.93 -4.78
C GLY A 56 -12.48 11.69 -4.92
N PHE A 57 -11.79 12.80 -4.97
CA PHE A 57 -10.34 12.85 -4.87
C PHE A 57 -9.96 12.90 -3.40
N GLY A 58 -9.09 11.99 -2.97
CA GLY A 58 -8.63 11.94 -1.58
C GLY A 58 -7.52 12.96 -1.25
N GLY A 59 -7.53 14.16 -1.83
CA GLY A 59 -6.49 15.17 -1.65
C GLY A 59 -6.27 15.57 -0.19
N GLU A 60 -7.34 15.60 0.60
CA GLU A 60 -7.30 15.82 2.03
C GLU A 60 -6.48 14.78 2.84
N ARG A 61 -6.13 13.67 2.20
CA ARG A 61 -5.29 12.60 2.77
C ARG A 61 -3.89 12.55 2.16
N LEU A 62 -3.54 13.56 1.40
CA LEU A 62 -2.22 13.66 0.76
C LEU A 62 -1.48 14.88 1.31
N PRO A 63 -0.24 14.73 1.80
CA PRO A 63 0.61 15.87 2.14
C PRO A 63 0.72 16.86 0.99
N SER A 64 0.78 18.17 1.26
CA SER A 64 0.91 19.21 0.23
C SER A 64 2.16 19.03 -0.66
N SER A 65 3.18 18.37 -0.12
CA SER A 65 4.44 18.04 -0.80
C SER A 65 4.39 16.73 -1.61
N THR A 66 3.18 16.17 -1.81
CA THR A 66 3.01 14.95 -2.63
C THR A 66 3.31 15.25 -4.09
N PHE A 67 4.18 14.45 -4.70
CA PHE A 67 4.55 14.56 -6.12
C PHE A 67 4.13 13.34 -6.96
N PHE A 68 3.66 12.27 -6.31
CA PHE A 68 3.09 11.09 -6.96
C PHE A 68 2.05 10.45 -6.05
N TYR A 69 0.92 10.04 -6.60
CA TYR A 69 -0.07 9.25 -5.89
C TYR A 69 -0.82 8.30 -6.83
N ASN A 70 -1.34 7.24 -6.24
CA ASN A 70 -2.31 6.33 -6.83
C ASN A 70 -3.48 6.15 -5.87
N GLN A 71 -4.69 6.13 -6.40
CA GLN A 71 -5.90 5.80 -5.64
C GLN A 71 -6.61 4.62 -6.29
N TRP A 72 -6.96 3.64 -5.48
CA TRP A 72 -7.61 2.42 -5.90
C TRP A 72 -8.92 2.24 -5.17
N ALA A 73 -10.01 1.99 -5.94
CA ALA A 73 -11.25 1.48 -5.39
C ALA A 73 -11.19 -0.05 -5.38
N ILE A 74 -11.21 -0.66 -4.20
CA ILE A 74 -11.13 -2.11 -4.04
C ILE A 74 -12.37 -2.59 -3.29
N SER A 75 -13.45 -2.84 -4.02
CA SER A 75 -14.71 -3.35 -3.47
C SER A 75 -14.80 -4.89 -3.48
N ASP A 76 -14.00 -5.53 -4.32
CA ASP A 76 -13.86 -6.99 -4.41
C ASP A 76 -12.38 -7.37 -4.30
N LEU A 77 -11.94 -7.52 -3.06
CA LEU A 77 -10.58 -7.92 -2.72
C LEU A 77 -10.22 -9.31 -3.26
N GLU A 78 -11.16 -10.24 -3.27
CA GLU A 78 -10.89 -11.61 -3.72
C GLU A 78 -10.46 -11.64 -5.18
N SER A 79 -11.09 -10.85 -6.04
CA SER A 79 -10.71 -10.81 -7.45
C SER A 79 -9.32 -10.22 -7.69
N ILE A 80 -8.90 -9.24 -6.88
CA ILE A 80 -7.55 -8.68 -6.93
C ILE A 80 -6.52 -9.71 -6.45
N PHE A 81 -6.77 -10.34 -5.31
CA PHE A 81 -5.85 -11.33 -4.76
C PHE A 81 -5.79 -12.62 -5.58
N ASP A 82 -6.91 -13.08 -6.15
CA ASP A 82 -6.92 -14.24 -7.05
C ASP A 82 -6.05 -14.01 -8.29
N PHE A 83 -6.03 -12.78 -8.78
CA PHE A 83 -5.15 -12.39 -9.87
C PHE A 83 -3.68 -12.35 -9.44
N THR A 84 -3.35 -11.68 -8.33
CA THR A 84 -1.97 -11.41 -7.92
C THR A 84 -1.29 -12.62 -7.28
N SER A 85 -1.97 -13.37 -6.40
CA SER A 85 -1.42 -14.53 -5.71
C SER A 85 -0.93 -15.61 -6.67
N ARG A 86 -1.67 -15.87 -7.73
CA ARG A 86 -1.30 -16.90 -8.70
C ARG A 86 -0.05 -16.58 -9.51
N GLN A 87 0.29 -15.31 -9.66
CA GLN A 87 1.51 -14.91 -10.33
C GLN A 87 2.75 -15.11 -9.45
N GLU A 88 2.61 -14.88 -8.15
CA GLU A 88 3.71 -14.98 -7.18
C GLU A 88 3.93 -16.42 -6.71
N TYR A 89 2.87 -17.12 -6.33
CA TYR A 89 2.96 -18.51 -5.83
C TYR A 89 3.49 -19.51 -6.86
N ALA A 90 3.34 -19.23 -8.15
CA ALA A 90 3.90 -20.07 -9.20
C ALA A 90 5.43 -20.01 -9.29
N LYS A 91 6.08 -19.06 -8.62
CA LYS A 91 7.52 -18.76 -8.79
C LYS A 91 8.38 -18.95 -7.55
N ALA A 92 7.80 -19.07 -6.36
CA ALA A 92 8.59 -19.15 -5.14
C ALA A 92 8.07 -20.23 -4.19
N THR A 93 8.99 -21.01 -3.63
CA THR A 93 8.69 -21.90 -2.49
C THR A 93 8.73 -21.04 -1.23
N TYR A 94 7.59 -20.49 -0.82
CA TYR A 94 7.49 -19.76 0.44
C TYR A 94 7.51 -20.72 1.63
N SER A 95 8.14 -20.30 2.73
CA SER A 95 8.08 -21.03 3.99
C SER A 95 6.64 -21.07 4.51
N ASP A 96 6.30 -22.11 5.29
CA ASP A 96 4.96 -22.22 5.90
C ASP A 96 4.64 -21.03 6.83
N TYR A 97 5.67 -20.39 7.37
CA TYR A 97 5.55 -19.15 8.14
C TYR A 97 4.99 -18.00 7.29
N ILE A 98 5.53 -17.77 6.10
CA ILE A 98 5.05 -16.70 5.21
C ILE A 98 3.62 -16.99 4.75
N LYS A 99 3.32 -18.25 4.39
CA LYS A 99 1.95 -18.65 4.00
C LYS A 99 0.94 -18.35 5.10
N LYS A 100 1.25 -18.73 6.33
CA LYS A 100 0.38 -18.44 7.48
C LYS A 100 0.19 -16.94 7.69
N ARG A 101 1.24 -16.14 7.53
CA ARG A 101 1.13 -14.67 7.62
C ARG A 101 0.28 -14.08 6.51
N ASP A 102 0.41 -14.60 5.31
CA ASP A 102 -0.42 -14.19 4.19
C ASP A 102 -1.90 -14.53 4.41
N GLU A 103 -2.22 -15.69 4.97
CA GLU A 103 -3.59 -16.05 5.38
C GLU A 103 -4.14 -15.07 6.43
N GLU A 104 -3.38 -14.78 7.49
CA GLU A 104 -3.78 -13.83 8.53
C GLU A 104 -3.99 -12.41 7.96
N TRP A 105 -3.14 -11.96 7.02
CA TRP A 105 -3.32 -10.68 6.34
C TRP A 105 -4.53 -10.68 5.41
N MET A 106 -4.81 -11.79 4.72
CA MET A 106 -6.01 -11.94 3.89
C MET A 106 -7.28 -11.83 4.72
N ASP A 107 -7.31 -12.50 5.88
CA ASP A 107 -8.42 -12.43 6.82
C ASP A 107 -8.60 -11.01 7.35
N PHE A 108 -7.50 -10.34 7.74
CA PHE A 108 -7.52 -8.94 8.13
C PHE A 108 -8.12 -8.05 7.04
N MET A 109 -7.66 -8.20 5.80
CA MET A 109 -8.12 -7.37 4.70
C MET A 109 -9.60 -7.59 4.38
N LYS A 110 -10.08 -8.83 4.40
CA LYS A 110 -11.50 -9.15 4.16
C LYS A 110 -12.42 -8.56 5.24
N GLU A 111 -12.01 -8.65 6.48
CA GLU A 111 -12.80 -8.23 7.63
C GLU A 111 -12.81 -6.71 7.80
N TYR A 112 -11.63 -6.10 7.79
CA TYR A 112 -11.43 -4.73 8.24
C TYR A 112 -11.11 -3.73 7.14
N ALA A 113 -10.56 -4.12 5.99
CA ALA A 113 -10.28 -3.16 4.94
C ALA A 113 -11.56 -2.53 4.35
N GLY A 114 -11.52 -1.23 4.17
CA GLY A 114 -12.48 -0.49 3.38
C GLY A 114 -12.12 -0.50 1.90
N GLU A 115 -12.92 0.20 1.11
CA GLU A 115 -12.82 0.15 -0.35
C GLU A 115 -11.79 1.13 -0.95
N ASN A 116 -11.20 2.01 -0.13
CA ASN A 116 -10.27 3.05 -0.60
C ASN A 116 -8.84 2.75 -0.16
N VAL A 117 -7.96 2.61 -1.15
CA VAL A 117 -6.52 2.46 -0.96
C VAL A 117 -5.82 3.60 -1.68
N ILE A 118 -5.01 4.37 -0.97
CA ILE A 118 -4.22 5.47 -1.52
C ILE A 118 -2.75 5.16 -1.24
N SER A 119 -1.90 5.27 -2.25
CA SER A 119 -0.45 5.29 -2.07
C SER A 119 0.13 6.57 -2.62
N CYS A 120 1.07 7.16 -1.90
CA CYS A 120 1.73 8.40 -2.33
C CYS A 120 3.22 8.42 -2.01
N LEU A 121 3.93 9.21 -2.80
CA LEU A 121 5.29 9.67 -2.54
C LEU A 121 5.24 11.17 -2.27
N PHE A 122 5.83 11.59 -1.17
CA PHE A 122 5.86 12.98 -0.75
C PHE A 122 7.23 13.34 -0.17
N GLN A 123 7.51 14.65 -0.10
CA GLN A 123 8.74 15.17 0.47
C GLN A 123 8.50 15.58 1.92
N SER A 124 9.26 15.03 2.87
CA SER A 124 9.21 15.57 4.22
C SER A 124 9.81 16.98 4.27
N LYS A 125 9.12 17.92 4.93
CA LYS A 125 9.61 19.30 5.08
C LYS A 125 10.85 19.41 5.95
N ASP A 126 11.01 18.48 6.89
CA ASP A 126 12.07 18.54 7.90
C ASP A 126 13.29 17.67 7.58
N SER A 127 13.31 17.04 6.41
CA SER A 127 14.43 16.17 6.07
C SER A 127 15.57 17.00 5.45
N ALA A 128 16.66 17.12 6.19
CA ALA A 128 17.94 17.63 5.67
C ALA A 128 18.42 16.77 4.49
N ASP A 129 18.06 15.50 4.50
CA ASP A 129 18.21 14.54 3.41
C ASP A 129 16.87 14.45 2.66
N ARG A 130 16.81 15.01 1.48
CA ARG A 130 15.61 15.04 0.61
C ARG A 130 15.22 13.65 0.08
N HIS A 131 15.08 12.67 0.95
CA HIS A 131 14.56 11.38 0.55
C HIS A 131 13.04 11.40 0.44
N PRO A 132 12.47 10.86 -0.63
CA PRO A 132 11.03 10.74 -0.75
C PRO A 132 10.50 9.79 0.32
N CYS A 133 9.48 10.23 1.04
CA CYS A 133 8.71 9.39 1.94
C CYS A 133 7.62 8.66 1.15
N ALA A 134 7.34 7.41 1.51
CA ALA A 134 6.30 6.61 0.88
C ALA A 134 5.26 6.18 1.91
N ILE A 135 3.99 6.32 1.57
CA ILE A 135 2.87 5.85 2.37
C ILE A 135 1.88 5.10 1.49
N MET A 136 1.33 4.00 2.03
CA MET A 136 0.09 3.43 1.59
C MET A 136 -0.93 3.58 2.72
N SER A 137 -2.08 4.13 2.41
CA SER A 137 -3.22 4.30 3.30
C SER A 137 -4.36 3.40 2.85
N ILE A 138 -4.80 2.49 3.70
CA ILE A 138 -5.93 1.59 3.47
C ILE A 138 -7.03 2.04 4.42
N ALA A 139 -8.17 2.48 3.89
CA ALA A 139 -9.33 2.78 4.71
C ALA A 139 -9.71 1.54 5.53
N VAL A 140 -10.16 1.72 6.78
CA VAL A 140 -10.64 0.62 7.62
C VAL A 140 -12.08 0.89 8.08
N LYS A 141 -12.86 -0.18 8.17
CA LYS A 141 -14.28 -0.13 8.55
C LYS A 141 -14.46 0.19 10.04
N ASP A 142 -13.58 -0.37 10.87
CA ASP A 142 -13.55 -0.18 12.32
C ASP A 142 -12.08 -0.16 12.78
N GLU A 143 -11.56 1.03 13.06
CA GLU A 143 -10.15 1.21 13.44
C GLU A 143 -9.79 0.49 14.73
N VAL A 144 -10.69 0.49 15.73
CA VAL A 144 -10.41 -0.10 17.04
C VAL A 144 -10.31 -1.62 16.94
N GLN A 145 -11.24 -2.25 16.22
CA GLN A 145 -11.23 -3.71 16.04
C GLN A 145 -10.08 -4.13 15.11
N ALA A 146 -9.81 -3.38 14.07
CA ALA A 146 -8.70 -3.61 13.15
C ALA A 146 -7.35 -3.54 13.89
N GLU A 147 -7.14 -2.52 14.73
CA GLU A 147 -5.92 -2.40 15.52
C GLU A 147 -5.78 -3.56 16.51
N ARG A 148 -6.86 -3.95 17.16
CA ARG A 148 -6.88 -5.10 18.08
C ARG A 148 -6.53 -6.40 17.37
N TYR A 149 -7.09 -6.62 16.18
CA TYR A 149 -6.76 -7.80 15.36
C TYR A 149 -5.28 -7.80 14.97
N LEU A 150 -4.75 -6.67 14.49
CA LEU A 150 -3.34 -6.54 14.15
C LEU A 150 -2.43 -6.83 15.35
N GLN A 151 -2.77 -6.31 16.53
CA GLN A 151 -2.02 -6.59 17.76
C GLN A 151 -2.01 -8.09 18.08
N ASN A 152 -3.17 -8.75 18.00
CA ASN A 152 -3.26 -10.19 18.23
C ASN A 152 -2.42 -10.99 17.23
N MET A 153 -2.50 -10.63 15.94
CA MET A 153 -1.71 -11.25 14.89
C MET A 153 -0.20 -11.10 15.13
N LEU A 154 0.25 -9.94 15.61
CA LEU A 154 1.66 -9.66 15.85
C LEU A 154 2.20 -10.28 17.15
N TYR A 155 1.36 -10.42 18.18
CA TYR A 155 1.83 -10.77 19.54
C TYR A 155 1.42 -12.17 20.01
N ALA A 156 0.34 -12.75 19.49
CA ALA A 156 -0.16 -14.05 19.91
C ALA A 156 0.64 -15.23 19.33
N THR A 157 1.39 -15.03 18.26
CA THR A 157 2.20 -16.10 17.65
C THR A 157 3.59 -16.14 18.29
N PRO A 158 4.11 -17.34 18.66
CA PRO A 158 5.49 -17.46 19.12
C PRO A 158 6.43 -16.84 18.07
N ARG A 159 7.29 -15.92 18.50
CA ARG A 159 8.23 -15.27 17.61
C ARG A 159 9.24 -16.27 17.08
N GLU A 160 9.45 -16.32 15.78
CA GLU A 160 10.68 -16.89 15.24
C GLU A 160 11.88 -16.15 15.83
N LYS A 161 13.01 -16.84 16.00
CA LYS A 161 14.23 -16.26 16.59
C LYS A 161 14.71 -15.00 15.88
N ASP A 162 14.34 -14.83 14.62
CA ASP A 162 14.73 -13.73 13.74
C ASP A 162 13.62 -12.68 13.54
N ALA A 163 12.48 -12.80 14.24
CA ALA A 163 11.42 -11.80 14.14
C ALA A 163 11.89 -10.46 14.75
N PRO A 164 11.75 -9.34 14.02
CA PRO A 164 12.19 -8.04 14.53
C PRO A 164 11.45 -7.67 15.83
N PRO A 165 12.11 -6.95 16.75
CA PRO A 165 11.46 -6.50 17.97
C PRO A 165 10.29 -5.57 17.65
N VAL A 166 9.25 -5.62 18.47
CA VAL A 166 8.09 -4.74 18.32
C VAL A 166 8.46 -3.34 18.78
N PRO A 167 8.43 -2.32 17.90
CA PRO A 167 8.65 -0.95 18.31
C PRO A 167 7.48 -0.49 19.19
N GLN A 168 7.78 0.12 20.32
CA GLN A 168 6.76 0.61 21.25
C GLN A 168 6.38 2.07 20.99
N THR A 169 7.28 2.84 20.37
CA THR A 169 7.06 4.25 20.04
C THR A 169 7.91 4.65 18.85
N SER A 170 7.47 5.67 18.09
CA SER A 170 8.28 6.21 17.01
C SER A 170 9.63 6.72 17.54
N PRO A 171 10.76 6.25 16.98
CA PRO A 171 12.08 6.74 17.39
C PRO A 171 12.28 8.23 17.06
N ASN A 172 11.48 8.79 16.15
CA ASN A 172 11.63 10.12 15.58
C ASN A 172 10.68 11.17 16.20
N TYR A 173 10.12 10.92 17.40
CA TYR A 173 9.15 11.81 18.03
C TYR A 173 9.69 13.22 18.35
N LYS A 174 11.02 13.43 18.39
CA LYS A 174 11.61 14.76 18.56
C LYS A 174 11.42 15.63 17.32
N GLN A 175 11.56 15.02 16.15
CA GLN A 175 11.40 15.67 14.85
C GLN A 175 9.92 15.80 14.45
N TYR A 176 9.12 14.80 14.83
CA TYR A 176 7.67 14.74 14.50
C TYR A 176 6.83 14.61 15.77
N PRO A 177 6.67 15.68 16.56
CA PRO A 177 6.05 15.61 17.88
C PRO A 177 4.58 15.19 17.88
N ARG A 178 3.84 15.48 16.80
CA ARG A 178 2.43 15.12 16.67
C ARG A 178 2.21 13.64 16.40
N ALA A 179 3.16 12.98 15.74
CA ALA A 179 3.12 11.54 15.51
C ALA A 179 3.30 10.71 16.79
N ARG A 180 3.82 11.32 17.88
CA ARG A 180 4.10 10.64 19.14
C ARG A 180 2.87 9.96 19.77
N LYS A 181 1.69 10.49 19.59
CA LYS A 181 0.46 9.94 20.16
C LYS A 181 -0.04 8.68 19.45
N TYR A 182 0.47 8.40 18.26
CA TYR A 182 0.08 7.25 17.45
C TYR A 182 1.06 6.10 17.59
N ARG A 183 0.53 4.89 17.81
CA ARG A 183 1.34 3.69 17.98
C ARG A 183 1.79 3.18 16.62
N GLN A 184 3.09 2.93 16.47
CA GLN A 184 3.67 2.34 15.28
C GLN A 184 4.00 0.87 15.52
N TYR A 185 3.70 0.04 14.53
CA TYR A 185 3.92 -1.39 14.54
C TYR A 185 4.97 -1.76 13.50
N MET A 186 5.90 -2.63 13.85
CA MET A 186 6.77 -3.25 12.86
C MET A 186 6.09 -4.52 12.35
N LEU A 187 5.96 -4.62 11.04
CA LEU A 187 5.30 -5.73 10.38
C LEU A 187 6.30 -6.82 10.01
N PRO A 188 5.98 -8.09 10.23
CA PRO A 188 6.74 -9.19 9.66
C PRO A 188 6.55 -9.21 8.14
N ARG A 189 7.52 -9.84 7.45
CA ARG A 189 7.44 -10.03 6.02
C ARG A 189 6.15 -10.75 5.63
N ASN A 190 5.45 -10.21 4.64
CA ASN A 190 4.25 -10.79 4.03
C ASN A 190 4.21 -10.44 2.55
N THR A 191 3.41 -11.16 1.77
CA THR A 191 3.28 -10.91 0.33
C THR A 191 1.96 -10.22 -0.03
N VAL A 192 0.96 -10.28 0.84
CA VAL A 192 -0.40 -9.76 0.60
C VAL A 192 -0.39 -8.27 0.33
N LEU A 193 0.27 -7.50 1.20
CA LEU A 193 0.30 -6.04 1.06
C LEU A 193 1.09 -5.59 -0.17
N THR A 194 2.14 -6.32 -0.54
CA THR A 194 2.91 -6.02 -1.76
C THR A 194 2.10 -6.30 -3.03
N GLN A 195 1.20 -7.28 -2.98
CA GLN A 195 0.34 -7.62 -4.11
C GLN A 195 -0.71 -6.54 -4.39
N LEU A 196 -1.20 -5.84 -3.36
CA LEU A 196 -2.18 -4.75 -3.53
C LEU A 196 -1.66 -3.60 -4.39
N THR A 197 -0.38 -3.33 -4.35
CA THR A 197 0.21 -2.19 -5.05
C THR A 197 0.86 -2.55 -6.39
N GLY A 198 1.00 -3.84 -6.69
CA GLY A 198 1.79 -4.29 -7.84
C GLY A 198 3.29 -3.98 -7.71
N ILE A 199 3.73 -3.47 -6.57
CA ILE A 199 5.13 -3.17 -6.26
C ILE A 199 5.74 -4.44 -5.68
N THR A 200 6.72 -5.00 -6.37
CA THR A 200 7.33 -6.29 -6.04
C THR A 200 8.37 -6.23 -4.93
N GLU A 201 8.68 -5.06 -4.38
CA GLU A 201 9.69 -4.92 -3.34
C GLU A 201 9.08 -5.00 -1.95
N SER A 202 9.40 -6.06 -1.23
CA SER A 202 8.96 -6.35 0.13
C SER A 202 9.41 -5.33 1.20
N ALA A 203 10.20 -4.35 0.82
CA ALA A 203 10.69 -3.31 1.71
C ALA A 203 9.66 -2.22 2.04
N LEU A 204 8.59 -2.11 1.25
CA LEU A 204 7.68 -0.96 1.33
C LEU A 204 6.66 -1.00 2.47
N HIS A 205 6.52 -2.13 3.18
CA HIS A 205 5.49 -2.27 4.21
C HIS A 205 6.06 -2.90 5.48
N THR A 206 7.10 -2.26 6.01
CA THR A 206 7.76 -2.71 7.24
C THR A 206 7.12 -2.12 8.50
N TYR A 207 6.47 -0.97 8.38
CA TYR A 207 5.83 -0.27 9.49
C TYR A 207 4.37 0.02 9.21
N ALA A 208 3.55 -0.03 10.26
CA ALA A 208 2.12 0.29 10.22
C ALA A 208 1.73 1.23 11.37
N CYS A 209 0.68 2.01 11.12
CA CYS A 209 0.04 2.86 12.12
C CYS A 209 -1.43 3.03 11.78
N PHE A 210 -2.32 3.02 12.78
CA PHE A 210 -3.71 3.43 12.58
C PHE A 210 -3.85 4.93 12.78
N TYR A 211 -4.53 5.58 11.84
CA TYR A 211 -4.70 7.02 11.82
C TYR A 211 -6.00 7.43 11.15
N LYS A 212 -6.90 8.04 11.91
CA LYS A 212 -8.17 8.63 11.43
C LYS A 212 -8.94 7.73 10.45
N GLY A 213 -9.20 6.49 10.84
CA GLY A 213 -9.99 5.53 10.05
C GLY A 213 -9.21 4.88 8.91
N ALA A 214 -7.89 4.89 8.96
CA ALA A 214 -7.04 4.22 8.00
C ALA A 214 -5.88 3.45 8.66
N LEU A 215 -5.49 2.35 8.03
CA LEU A 215 -4.22 1.67 8.26
C LEU A 215 -3.19 2.31 7.34
N LEU A 216 -2.21 3.00 7.91
CA LEU A 216 -1.05 3.53 7.22
C LEU A 216 0.07 2.50 7.20
N LEU A 217 0.70 2.32 6.05
CA LEU A 217 1.82 1.43 5.83
C LEU A 217 3.00 2.21 5.21
N ALA A 218 4.21 1.96 5.69
CA ALA A 218 5.41 2.65 5.21
C ALA A 218 6.63 1.73 5.20
N PRO A 219 7.68 2.08 4.45
CA PRO A 219 8.96 1.39 4.48
C PRO A 219 9.71 1.59 5.81
N ASP A 220 9.48 2.73 6.48
CA ASP A 220 10.18 3.12 7.69
C ASP A 220 9.30 3.97 8.62
N ALA A 221 9.73 4.05 9.89
CA ALA A 221 9.03 4.81 10.93
C ALA A 221 9.05 6.33 10.69
N GLN A 222 10.04 6.83 9.96
CA GLN A 222 10.16 8.25 9.65
C GLN A 222 9.08 8.68 8.65
N SER A 223 8.87 7.91 7.59
CA SER A 223 7.80 8.15 6.61
C SER A 223 6.42 8.20 7.27
N LEU A 224 6.11 7.26 8.19
CA LEU A 224 4.88 7.31 8.99
C LEU A 224 4.77 8.58 9.81
N SER A 225 5.86 8.93 10.52
CA SER A 225 5.86 10.10 11.39
C SER A 225 5.72 11.40 10.62
N ALA A 226 6.42 11.53 9.49
CA ALA A 226 6.34 12.70 8.62
C ALA A 226 4.94 12.87 8.01
N TYR A 227 4.31 11.78 7.58
CA TYR A 227 2.94 11.81 7.08
C TYR A 227 1.95 12.26 8.14
N ILE A 228 1.98 11.66 9.32
CA ILE A 228 1.08 12.01 10.42
C ILE A 228 1.26 13.47 10.83
N ASP A 229 2.51 13.94 10.89
CA ASP A 229 2.79 15.33 11.26
C ASP A 229 2.26 16.31 10.20
N ALA A 230 2.38 16.01 8.91
CA ALA A 230 1.79 16.79 7.84
C ALA A 230 0.26 16.85 7.96
N MET A 231 -0.39 15.70 8.16
CA MET A 231 -1.85 15.61 8.33
C MET A 231 -2.36 16.37 9.58
N GLU A 232 -1.65 16.30 10.67
CA GLU A 232 -2.01 17.00 11.93
C GLU A 232 -1.73 18.51 11.85
N ASN A 233 -0.90 18.95 10.91
CA ASN A 233 -0.65 20.35 10.59
C ASN A 233 -1.60 20.92 9.53
N GLU A 234 -2.54 20.10 9.02
CA GLU A 234 -3.41 20.47 7.90
C GLU A 234 -2.61 20.86 6.63
N ASP A 235 -1.41 20.29 6.51
CA ASP A 235 -0.51 20.50 5.39
C ASP A 235 -0.82 19.46 4.29
N VAL A 236 -1.97 19.66 3.64
CA VAL A 236 -2.56 18.73 2.67
C VAL A 236 -2.69 19.39 1.30
N LEU A 237 -2.86 18.55 0.26
CA LEU A 237 -3.22 19.04 -1.06
C LEU A 237 -4.64 19.62 -0.99
N ASP A 238 -4.77 20.91 -1.29
CA ASP A 238 -6.06 21.52 -1.53
C ASP A 238 -6.70 20.92 -2.79
N GLY A 239 -7.95 20.47 -2.65
CA GLY A 239 -8.72 19.86 -3.73
C GLY A 239 -9.20 20.88 -4.76
#